data_9faa22543d966420cd366e3bb18e98e4
#
_entry.id   9faa22543d966420cd366e3bb18e98e4
#
_cell.length_a   1.000
_cell.length_b   1.000
_cell.length_c   1.000
_cell.angle_alpha   90.00
_cell.angle_beta   90.00
_cell.angle_gamma   90.00
#
_symmetry.space_group_name_H-M   'P 1'
#
loop_
_entity.id
_entity.type
_entity.pdbx_description
1 polymer ?
#
loop_
_entity_poly.entity_id
_entity_poly.type
_entity_poly.pdbx_seq_one_letter_code
_entity_poly.pdbx_strand_id
1 'polypeptide(L)'
;MSDKPIDADCAGKLTILPGERVDELQQAGLRILQKEQGFRFGMDAVLLSSFVRAESRDRCADFGTGTGILPLLLAGMGRAKSVDAFEIQPDMADMARRSVLLNGLEHIIRIHALPVESAGEVLAPGSIDVIVCNPPYGHHGTTLPNPAQTLSLARHQQKSGLTAWFKMAYQLLRGKGRMAVIYPAARMLEVMKDMEKAGLAPKRFQLIYPCLLYTSDAADD
;
A
#
# COMPACT_ATOMS: atom_id res chain seq x y z
N MET A 1 -16.30 0.81 -29.36
CA MET A 1 -16.78 1.27 -28.06
C MET A 1 -15.99 2.51 -27.75
N SER A 2 -16.66 3.64 -27.67
CA SER A 2 -16.09 4.98 -27.78
C SER A 2 -15.34 5.39 -26.50
N ASP A 3 -14.04 5.66 -26.66
CA ASP A 3 -13.27 6.45 -25.70
C ASP A 3 -13.89 7.85 -25.60
N LYS A 4 -14.62 8.09 -24.50
CA LYS A 4 -14.98 9.46 -24.12
C LYS A 4 -13.78 10.07 -23.40
N PRO A 5 -13.28 11.24 -23.86
CA PRO A 5 -12.35 12.01 -23.05
C PRO A 5 -13.04 12.41 -21.76
N ILE A 6 -12.33 12.23 -20.64
CA ILE A 6 -12.80 12.65 -19.32
C ILE A 6 -12.67 14.17 -19.27
N ASP A 7 -13.79 14.88 -19.48
CA ASP A 7 -13.87 16.32 -19.25
C ASP A 7 -13.65 16.61 -17.77
N ALA A 8 -12.54 17.28 -17.49
CA ALA A 8 -12.20 17.81 -16.18
C ALA A 8 -12.81 19.21 -16.03
N ASP A 9 -14.00 19.28 -15.47
CA ASP A 9 -14.51 20.54 -14.93
C ASP A 9 -14.96 20.32 -13.49
N CYS A 10 -14.25 20.96 -12.58
CA CYS A 10 -14.40 21.27 -11.18
C CYS A 10 -13.22 20.79 -10.31
N ALA A 11 -12.37 21.75 -9.95
CA ALA A 11 -11.24 21.71 -9.00
C ALA A 11 -9.91 21.16 -9.55
N GLY A 12 -8.95 22.07 -9.74
CA GLY A 12 -7.51 21.82 -9.91
C GLY A 12 -7.15 20.73 -10.95
N LYS A 13 -6.76 21.14 -12.14
CA LYS A 13 -6.45 20.27 -13.30
C LYS A 13 -5.74 18.96 -12.87
N LEU A 14 -6.50 17.88 -12.82
CA LEU A 14 -5.93 16.54 -12.78
C LEU A 14 -5.15 16.31 -14.08
N THR A 15 -3.84 16.32 -14.03
CA THR A 15 -2.99 16.07 -15.19
C THR A 15 -2.55 14.60 -15.15
N ILE A 16 -2.87 13.85 -16.18
CA ILE A 16 -2.28 12.53 -16.44
C ILE A 16 -1.00 12.80 -17.23
N LEU A 17 0.13 12.37 -16.67
CA LEU A 17 1.44 12.58 -17.30
C LEU A 17 1.72 11.52 -18.37
N PRO A 18 2.60 11.79 -19.35
CA PRO A 18 3.03 10.79 -20.31
C PRO A 18 3.56 9.52 -19.63
N GLY A 19 3.12 8.36 -20.07
CA GLY A 19 3.45 7.06 -19.48
C GLY A 19 2.66 6.69 -18.22
N GLU A 20 1.59 7.45 -17.92
CA GLU A 20 0.62 7.14 -16.89
C GLU A 20 -0.74 6.78 -17.50
N ARG A 21 -1.50 5.98 -16.80
CA ARG A 21 -2.88 5.63 -17.13
C ARG A 21 -3.76 5.62 -15.87
N VAL A 22 -5.06 5.73 -16.08
CA VAL A 22 -6.07 5.55 -15.03
C VAL A 22 -6.64 4.15 -15.14
N ASP A 23 -6.59 3.41 -14.03
CA ASP A 23 -7.27 2.12 -13.90
C ASP A 23 -8.47 2.25 -12.96
N GLU A 24 -9.56 1.54 -13.27
CA GLU A 24 -10.70 1.42 -12.36
C GLU A 24 -10.47 0.27 -11.38
N LEU A 25 -10.71 0.57 -10.11
CA LEU A 25 -10.79 -0.45 -9.08
C LEU A 25 -12.22 -1.00 -9.10
N GLN A 26 -12.38 -2.32 -9.22
CA GLN A 26 -13.71 -2.95 -9.25
C GLN A 26 -14.53 -2.69 -7.98
N GLN A 27 -13.93 -2.11 -6.95
CA GLN A 27 -14.56 -1.79 -5.68
C GLN A 27 -14.90 -0.31 -5.61
N ALA A 28 -16.15 0.01 -5.29
CA ALA A 28 -16.68 1.35 -5.03
C ALA A 28 -16.51 2.38 -6.18
N GLY A 29 -16.27 1.94 -7.43
CA GLY A 29 -16.05 2.86 -8.56
C GLY A 29 -14.80 3.73 -8.44
N LEU A 30 -13.85 3.32 -7.61
CA LEU A 30 -12.60 4.05 -7.37
C LEU A 30 -11.68 3.96 -8.58
N ARG A 31 -10.90 5.02 -8.80
CA ARG A 31 -9.93 5.13 -9.88
C ARG A 31 -8.55 5.39 -9.32
N ILE A 32 -7.52 4.85 -9.97
CA ILE A 32 -6.13 4.98 -9.54
C ILE A 32 -5.23 5.29 -10.73
N LEU A 33 -4.28 6.21 -10.54
CA LEU A 33 -3.21 6.46 -11.49
C LEU A 33 -2.10 5.42 -11.33
N GLN A 34 -1.63 4.88 -12.45
CA GLN A 34 -0.52 3.94 -12.49
C GLN A 34 0.40 4.22 -13.67
N LYS A 35 1.64 3.78 -13.57
CA LYS A 35 2.55 3.76 -14.72
C LYS A 35 2.09 2.72 -15.74
N GLU A 36 2.11 3.08 -17.01
CA GLU A 36 1.83 2.13 -18.11
C GLU A 36 2.83 0.99 -18.13
N GLN A 37 4.10 1.31 -17.84
CA GLN A 37 5.19 0.35 -17.71
C GLN A 37 5.78 0.40 -16.30
N GLY A 38 5.97 -0.76 -15.69
CA GLY A 38 6.57 -0.88 -14.35
C GLY A 38 5.66 -1.58 -13.35
N PHE A 39 5.85 -1.24 -12.07
CA PHE A 39 5.09 -1.82 -10.98
C PHE A 39 3.62 -1.39 -11.04
N ARG A 40 2.74 -2.36 -11.02
CA ARG A 40 1.29 -2.19 -10.84
C ARG A 40 0.92 -2.74 -9.48
N PHE A 41 -0.14 -2.19 -8.87
CA PHE A 41 -0.66 -2.82 -7.67
C PHE A 41 -1.10 -4.26 -7.98
N GLY A 42 -0.74 -5.17 -7.10
CA GLY A 42 -1.12 -6.57 -7.21
C GLY A 42 -2.40 -6.86 -6.42
N MET A 43 -2.88 -8.09 -6.55
CA MET A 43 -3.97 -8.63 -5.75
C MET A 43 -3.69 -8.50 -4.24
N ASP A 44 -2.42 -8.42 -3.85
CA ASP A 44 -1.96 -8.31 -2.45
C ASP A 44 -2.61 -7.14 -1.71
N ALA A 45 -2.70 -5.95 -2.33
CA ALA A 45 -3.33 -4.79 -1.72
C ALA A 45 -4.85 -5.01 -1.49
N VAL A 46 -5.53 -5.64 -2.43
CA VAL A 46 -6.95 -5.99 -2.32
C VAL A 46 -7.17 -7.01 -1.21
N LEU A 47 -6.35 -8.04 -1.16
CA LEU A 47 -6.39 -9.08 -0.12
C LEU A 47 -6.11 -8.50 1.26
N LEU A 48 -5.10 -7.62 1.38
CA LEU A 48 -4.77 -6.95 2.63
C LEU A 48 -5.90 -6.02 3.07
N SER A 49 -6.51 -5.26 2.16
CA SER A 49 -7.66 -4.41 2.48
C SER A 49 -8.85 -5.21 2.99
N SER A 50 -9.06 -6.42 2.49
CA SER A 50 -10.11 -7.33 2.94
C SER A 50 -9.78 -8.01 4.27
N PHE A 51 -8.50 -8.31 4.50
CA PHE A 51 -8.03 -8.93 5.73
C PHE A 51 -8.06 -7.98 6.91
N VAL A 52 -7.71 -6.71 6.71
CA VAL A 52 -7.64 -5.74 7.81
C VAL A 52 -9.03 -5.43 8.37
N ARG A 53 -9.13 -5.44 9.70
CA ARG A 53 -10.36 -5.00 10.40
C ARG A 53 -10.24 -3.51 10.70
N ALA A 54 -10.68 -2.68 9.78
CA ALA A 54 -10.73 -1.24 9.93
C ALA A 54 -12.20 -0.77 9.87
N GLU A 55 -12.53 0.24 10.67
CA GLU A 55 -13.87 0.77 10.84
C GLU A 55 -13.89 2.28 10.53
N SER A 56 -15.05 2.83 10.20
CA SER A 56 -15.24 4.24 9.82
C SER A 56 -14.74 5.27 10.85
N ARG A 57 -14.56 4.87 12.09
CA ARG A 57 -14.02 5.71 13.18
C ARG A 57 -12.51 5.64 13.32
N ASP A 58 -11.83 4.68 12.68
CA ASP A 58 -10.43 4.40 12.86
C ASP A 58 -9.55 5.42 12.11
N ARG A 59 -8.52 5.90 12.77
CA ARG A 59 -7.41 6.62 12.15
C ARG A 59 -6.41 5.60 11.66
N CYS A 60 -6.21 5.57 10.35
CA CYS A 60 -5.36 4.58 9.69
C CYS A 60 -4.04 5.20 9.24
N ALA A 61 -3.00 4.37 9.12
CA ALA A 61 -1.79 4.73 8.40
C ALA A 61 -1.42 3.62 7.41
N ASP A 62 -0.83 3.99 6.27
CA ASP A 62 -0.32 3.07 5.26
C ASP A 62 1.18 3.29 5.05
N PHE A 63 1.97 2.25 5.27
CA PHE A 63 3.42 2.27 5.19
C PHE A 63 3.91 1.73 3.85
N GLY A 64 4.50 2.61 3.03
CA GLY A 64 4.92 2.29 1.68
C GLY A 64 3.73 2.24 0.71
N THR A 65 2.98 3.33 0.64
CA THR A 65 1.68 3.37 -0.06
C THR A 65 1.75 3.19 -1.57
N GLY A 66 2.92 3.41 -2.19
CA GLY A 66 3.07 3.40 -3.64
C GLY A 66 2.14 4.42 -4.31
N THR A 67 1.28 3.98 -5.21
CA THR A 67 0.30 4.82 -5.91
C THR A 67 -0.98 5.09 -5.11
N GLY A 68 -1.06 4.65 -3.84
CA GLY A 68 -2.17 4.98 -2.94
C GLY A 68 -3.32 3.97 -2.93
N ILE A 69 -3.11 2.73 -3.38
CA ILE A 69 -4.17 1.73 -3.49
C ILE A 69 -4.85 1.40 -2.15
N LEU A 70 -4.08 1.17 -1.08
CA LEU A 70 -4.63 0.82 0.24
C LEU A 70 -5.42 1.98 0.86
N PRO A 71 -4.92 3.23 0.88
CA PRO A 71 -5.70 4.38 1.31
C PRO A 71 -7.01 4.55 0.56
N LEU A 72 -6.99 4.42 -0.77
CA LEU A 72 -8.20 4.51 -1.60
C LEU A 72 -9.22 3.43 -1.22
N LEU A 73 -8.79 2.18 -1.05
CA LEU A 73 -9.68 1.09 -0.65
C LEU A 73 -10.25 1.30 0.76
N LEU A 74 -9.43 1.72 1.72
CA LEU A 74 -9.89 1.95 3.10
C LEU A 74 -10.87 3.12 3.18
N ALA A 75 -10.53 4.27 2.58
CA ALA A 75 -11.37 5.47 2.63
C ALA A 75 -12.60 5.35 1.74
N GLY A 76 -12.43 4.90 0.49
CA GLY A 76 -13.53 4.80 -0.46
C GLY A 76 -14.59 3.76 -0.09
N MET A 77 -14.23 2.76 0.72
CA MET A 77 -15.18 1.80 1.32
C MET A 77 -15.72 2.27 2.68
N GLY A 78 -15.46 3.50 3.11
CA GLY A 78 -15.94 4.04 4.39
C GLY A 78 -15.35 3.34 5.63
N ARG A 79 -14.15 2.76 5.51
CA ARG A 79 -13.50 1.97 6.57
C ARG A 79 -12.40 2.74 7.32
N ALA A 80 -12.34 4.05 7.14
CA ALA A 80 -11.40 4.90 7.84
C ALA A 80 -12.02 6.29 8.11
N LYS A 81 -11.71 6.86 9.27
CA LYS A 81 -11.95 8.27 9.59
C LYS A 81 -10.95 9.17 8.89
N SER A 82 -9.69 8.73 8.87
CA SER A 82 -8.58 9.38 8.17
C SER A 82 -7.51 8.35 7.83
N VAL A 83 -6.76 8.59 6.75
CA VAL A 83 -5.62 7.77 6.37
C VAL A 83 -4.41 8.67 6.12
N ASP A 84 -3.34 8.43 6.86
CA ASP A 84 -2.02 9.05 6.65
C ASP A 84 -1.11 8.03 5.94
N ALA A 85 -0.71 8.30 4.70
CA ALA A 85 0.00 7.36 3.85
C ALA A 85 1.41 7.87 3.54
N PHE A 86 2.41 7.00 3.66
CA PHE A 86 3.83 7.33 3.53
C PHE A 86 4.44 6.67 2.31
N GLU A 87 5.12 7.45 1.48
CA GLU A 87 5.85 6.97 0.30
C GLU A 87 7.15 7.77 0.15
N ILE A 88 8.27 7.04 0.06
CA ILE A 88 9.60 7.67 -0.04
C ILE A 88 9.90 8.16 -1.46
N GLN A 89 9.29 7.56 -2.48
CA GLN A 89 9.50 7.94 -3.88
C GLN A 89 8.60 9.12 -4.24
N PRO A 90 9.17 10.30 -4.57
CA PRO A 90 8.36 11.51 -4.81
C PRO A 90 7.39 11.37 -5.99
N ASP A 91 7.76 10.66 -7.05
CA ASP A 91 6.93 10.41 -8.22
C ASP A 91 5.72 9.52 -7.91
N MET A 92 5.91 8.49 -7.06
CA MET A 92 4.83 7.62 -6.60
C MET A 92 3.90 8.36 -5.63
N ALA A 93 4.47 9.15 -4.71
CA ALA A 93 3.70 9.98 -3.79
C ALA A 93 2.86 11.05 -4.53
N ASP A 94 3.40 11.64 -5.61
CA ASP A 94 2.64 12.56 -6.47
C ASP A 94 1.48 11.84 -7.16
N MET A 95 1.73 10.68 -7.74
CA MET A 95 0.71 9.85 -8.37
C MET A 95 -0.39 9.43 -7.36
N ALA A 96 0.00 9.09 -6.13
CA ALA A 96 -0.95 8.82 -5.06
C ALA A 96 -1.82 10.03 -4.72
N ARG A 97 -1.25 11.26 -4.61
CA ARG A 97 -2.02 12.49 -4.37
C ARG A 97 -3.03 12.76 -5.48
N ARG A 98 -2.61 12.61 -6.75
CA ARG A 98 -3.51 12.77 -7.88
C ARG A 98 -4.60 11.69 -7.93
N SER A 99 -4.29 10.47 -7.51
CA SER A 99 -5.29 9.40 -7.35
C SER A 99 -6.31 9.73 -6.26
N VAL A 100 -5.87 10.33 -5.15
CA VAL A 100 -6.76 10.81 -4.08
C VAL A 100 -7.70 11.89 -4.60
N LEU A 101 -7.17 12.90 -5.31
CA LEU A 101 -7.96 13.97 -5.95
C LEU A 101 -8.98 13.41 -6.94
N LEU A 102 -8.57 12.45 -7.76
CA LEU A 102 -9.44 11.80 -8.77
C LEU A 102 -10.70 11.19 -8.17
N ASN A 103 -10.65 10.84 -6.88
CA ASN A 103 -11.75 10.22 -6.14
C ASN A 103 -12.43 11.17 -5.14
N GLY A 104 -11.99 12.45 -5.02
CA GLY A 104 -12.54 13.42 -4.05
C GLY A 104 -12.30 13.03 -2.59
N LEU A 105 -11.20 12.30 -2.30
CA LEU A 105 -10.91 11.75 -0.97
C LEU A 105 -9.82 12.52 -0.20
N GLU A 106 -9.43 13.72 -0.65
CA GLU A 106 -8.41 14.56 -0.03
C GLU A 106 -8.77 15.03 1.38
N HIS A 107 -10.03 15.00 1.72
CA HIS A 107 -10.52 15.33 3.07
C HIS A 107 -10.33 14.17 4.07
N ILE A 108 -10.07 12.94 3.58
CA ILE A 108 -9.85 11.74 4.40
C ILE A 108 -8.39 11.27 4.29
N ILE A 109 -7.76 11.35 3.10
CA ILE A 109 -6.44 10.80 2.82
C ILE A 109 -5.39 11.91 2.72
N ARG A 110 -4.29 11.74 3.43
CA ARG A 110 -3.09 12.60 3.34
C ARG A 110 -1.90 11.76 2.89
N ILE A 111 -1.22 12.20 1.83
CA ILE A 111 -0.02 11.56 1.29
C ILE A 111 1.22 12.34 1.70
N HIS A 112 2.09 11.67 2.45
CA HIS A 112 3.37 12.18 2.92
C HIS A 112 4.50 11.62 2.06
N ALA A 113 5.21 12.49 1.32
CA ALA A 113 6.41 12.10 0.57
C ALA A 113 7.61 12.00 1.53
N LEU A 114 7.55 11.03 2.44
CA LEU A 114 8.50 10.80 3.53
C LEU A 114 8.79 9.30 3.68
N PRO A 115 9.99 8.93 4.14
CA PRO A 115 10.23 7.56 4.55
C PRO A 115 9.37 7.21 5.78
N VAL A 116 9.01 5.94 5.92
CA VAL A 116 8.19 5.45 7.05
C VAL A 116 8.83 5.76 8.41
N GLU A 117 10.16 5.72 8.46
CA GLU A 117 10.95 6.02 9.67
C GLU A 117 10.75 7.45 10.18
N SER A 118 10.34 8.37 9.30
CA SER A 118 10.00 9.76 9.65
C SER A 118 8.52 9.97 9.99
N ALA A 119 7.70 8.93 10.01
CA ALA A 119 6.27 9.08 10.29
C ALA A 119 5.98 9.73 11.66
N GLY A 120 6.88 9.54 12.64
CA GLY A 120 6.79 10.20 13.95
C GLY A 120 6.99 11.71 13.95
N GLU A 121 7.47 12.31 12.83
CA GLU A 121 7.60 13.76 12.67
C GLU A 121 6.23 14.43 12.40
N VAL A 122 5.27 13.67 11.86
CA VAL A 122 3.94 14.15 11.47
C VAL A 122 2.79 13.52 12.25
N LEU A 123 3.02 12.36 12.84
CA LEU A 123 2.03 11.63 13.64
C LEU A 123 2.47 11.52 15.10
N ALA A 124 1.58 11.85 16.02
CA ALA A 124 1.85 11.72 17.45
C ALA A 124 1.91 10.22 17.88
N PRO A 125 2.76 9.84 18.82
CA PRO A 125 2.75 8.50 19.41
C PRO A 125 1.37 8.12 19.93
N GLY A 126 0.99 6.86 19.73
CA GLY A 126 -0.30 6.34 20.20
C GLY A 126 -1.54 6.95 19.54
N SER A 127 -1.40 7.58 18.36
CA SER A 127 -2.50 8.29 17.70
C SER A 127 -3.22 7.48 16.62
N ILE A 128 -2.70 6.31 16.24
CA ILE A 128 -3.18 5.50 15.12
C ILE A 128 -3.88 4.23 15.62
N ASP A 129 -5.03 3.93 15.04
CA ASP A 129 -5.83 2.76 15.36
C ASP A 129 -5.41 1.53 14.54
N VAL A 130 -5.15 1.75 13.26
CA VAL A 130 -4.84 0.69 12.29
C VAL A 130 -3.68 1.11 11.41
N ILE A 131 -2.68 0.25 11.29
CA ILE A 131 -1.61 0.39 10.30
C ILE A 131 -1.71 -0.75 9.30
N VAL A 132 -1.63 -0.43 8.02
CA VAL A 132 -1.50 -1.40 6.92
C VAL A 132 -0.12 -1.27 6.30
N CYS A 133 0.41 -2.38 5.77
CA CYS A 133 1.71 -2.38 5.14
C CYS A 133 1.79 -3.49 4.09
N ASN A 134 2.04 -3.09 2.85
CA ASN A 134 2.39 -3.98 1.75
C ASN A 134 3.82 -3.64 1.30
N PRO A 135 4.84 -4.07 2.04
CA PRO A 135 6.21 -3.66 1.77
C PRO A 135 6.72 -4.31 0.48
N PRO A 136 7.65 -3.66 -0.25
CA PRO A 136 8.24 -4.28 -1.41
C PRO A 136 9.02 -5.54 -1.00
N TYR A 137 8.74 -6.63 -1.69
CA TYR A 137 9.40 -7.92 -1.47
C TYR A 137 10.75 -7.91 -2.18
N GLY A 138 11.84 -7.56 -1.48
CA GLY A 138 13.18 -7.58 -2.06
C GLY A 138 13.53 -8.99 -2.55
N HIS A 139 13.32 -9.27 -3.83
CA HIS A 139 13.86 -10.44 -4.50
C HIS A 139 15.22 -10.09 -5.11
N HIS A 140 16.27 -10.76 -4.70
CA HIS A 140 17.43 -10.96 -5.54
C HIS A 140 16.95 -11.66 -6.83
N GLY A 141 16.81 -10.93 -7.94
CA GLY A 141 16.52 -11.52 -9.25
C GLY A 141 15.30 -11.02 -10.01
N THR A 142 14.41 -10.21 -9.45
CA THR A 142 13.39 -9.53 -10.26
C THR A 142 13.92 -8.18 -10.74
N THR A 143 14.20 -8.12 -12.04
CA THR A 143 14.64 -6.91 -12.73
C THR A 143 13.53 -5.87 -12.69
N LEU A 144 13.63 -4.88 -11.80
CA LEU A 144 12.86 -3.66 -11.95
C LEU A 144 13.36 -2.90 -13.19
N PRO A 145 12.48 -2.23 -13.95
CA PRO A 145 12.85 -1.59 -15.22
C PRO A 145 13.91 -0.47 -15.10
N ASN A 146 14.21 -0.01 -13.87
CA ASN A 146 15.20 1.03 -13.62
C ASN A 146 16.23 0.60 -12.56
N PRO A 147 17.48 0.29 -12.95
CA PRO A 147 18.55 -0.12 -12.02
C PRO A 147 18.87 0.89 -10.92
N ALA A 148 18.70 2.19 -11.18
CA ALA A 148 18.96 3.25 -10.19
C ALA A 148 17.90 3.29 -9.08
N GLN A 149 16.62 3.06 -9.41
CA GLN A 149 15.53 2.96 -8.44
C GLN A 149 15.64 1.67 -7.61
N THR A 150 16.03 0.57 -8.24
CA THR A 150 16.30 -0.71 -7.56
C THR A 150 17.41 -0.57 -6.52
N LEU A 151 18.49 0.14 -6.85
CA LEU A 151 19.62 0.38 -5.95
C LEU A 151 19.25 1.28 -4.77
N SER A 152 18.43 2.32 -4.97
CA SER A 152 18.01 3.21 -3.89
C SER A 152 17.04 2.53 -2.92
N LEU A 153 16.06 1.79 -3.43
CA LEU A 153 15.12 0.99 -2.63
C LEU A 153 15.85 -0.13 -1.89
N ALA A 154 16.76 -0.86 -2.56
CA ALA A 154 17.56 -1.90 -1.93
C ALA A 154 18.47 -1.33 -0.84
N ARG A 155 19.08 -0.17 -1.03
CA ARG A 155 19.92 0.49 -0.01
C ARG A 155 19.14 0.96 1.21
N HIS A 156 17.92 1.50 1.03
CA HIS A 156 17.07 1.87 2.15
C HIS A 156 16.55 0.65 2.89
N GLN A 157 16.11 -0.40 2.19
CA GLN A 157 15.68 -1.65 2.80
C GLN A 157 16.81 -2.42 3.50
N GLN A 158 18.04 -2.38 2.98
CA GLN A 158 19.19 -2.98 3.63
C GLN A 158 19.64 -2.24 4.89
N LYS A 159 19.39 -0.91 4.98
CA LYS A 159 19.78 -0.11 6.15
C LYS A 159 18.81 -0.17 7.31
N SER A 160 17.51 -0.26 7.07
CA SER A 160 16.49 -0.18 8.12
C SER A 160 15.65 -1.45 8.29
N GLY A 161 15.46 -2.24 7.24
CA GLY A 161 14.65 -3.47 7.26
C GLY A 161 13.22 -3.29 7.78
N LEU A 162 12.40 -4.32 7.68
CA LEU A 162 11.02 -4.31 8.21
C LEU A 162 10.96 -4.04 9.73
N THR A 163 12.02 -4.39 10.46
CA THR A 163 12.10 -4.14 11.91
C THR A 163 11.97 -2.66 12.26
N ALA A 164 12.52 -1.74 11.43
CA ALA A 164 12.37 -0.30 11.68
C ALA A 164 10.92 0.16 11.47
N TRP A 165 10.25 -0.36 10.43
CA TRP A 165 8.83 -0.08 10.18
C TRP A 165 7.94 -0.62 11.30
N PHE A 166 8.23 -1.81 11.81
CA PHE A 166 7.49 -2.37 12.94
C PHE A 166 7.72 -1.58 14.25
N LYS A 167 8.94 -1.08 14.50
CA LYS A 167 9.21 -0.18 15.62
C LYS A 167 8.43 1.13 15.50
N MET A 168 8.40 1.74 14.31
CA MET A 168 7.59 2.93 14.06
C MET A 168 6.10 2.63 14.25
N ALA A 169 5.62 1.49 13.75
CA ALA A 169 4.24 1.07 13.97
C ALA A 169 3.92 0.92 15.46
N TYR A 170 4.80 0.30 16.25
CA TYR A 170 4.63 0.17 17.69
C TYR A 170 4.51 1.53 18.40
N GLN A 171 5.31 2.51 17.97
CA GLN A 171 5.26 3.87 18.56
C GLN A 171 3.95 4.61 18.20
N LEU A 172 3.46 4.46 16.98
CA LEU A 172 2.30 5.18 16.50
C LEU A 172 0.97 4.54 16.89
N LEU A 173 0.94 3.22 17.10
CA LEU A 173 -0.28 2.52 17.47
C LEU A 173 -0.70 2.88 18.90
N ARG A 174 -1.99 3.20 19.05
CA ARG A 174 -2.58 3.34 20.40
C ARG A 174 -2.66 1.99 21.12
N GLY A 175 -2.93 2.01 22.42
CA GLY A 175 -3.28 0.80 23.15
C GLY A 175 -4.46 0.07 22.48
N LYS A 176 -4.30 -1.22 22.16
CA LYS A 176 -5.22 -2.05 21.35
C LYS A 176 -5.26 -1.70 19.86
N GLY A 177 -4.38 -0.83 19.37
CA GLY A 177 -4.18 -0.63 17.94
C GLY A 177 -3.67 -1.91 17.26
N ARG A 178 -3.81 -1.99 15.95
CA ARG A 178 -3.49 -3.20 15.19
C ARG A 178 -2.76 -2.88 13.90
N MET A 179 -1.81 -3.74 13.54
CA MET A 179 -1.11 -3.68 12.25
C MET A 179 -1.47 -4.90 11.41
N ALA A 180 -1.69 -4.70 10.13
CA ALA A 180 -1.85 -5.77 9.15
C ALA A 180 -0.76 -5.64 8.08
N VAL A 181 -0.11 -6.75 7.78
CA VAL A 181 0.99 -6.84 6.80
C VAL A 181 0.69 -7.98 5.85
N ILE A 182 0.93 -7.79 4.56
CA ILE A 182 1.00 -8.86 3.59
C ILE A 182 2.46 -9.11 3.25
N TYR A 183 2.86 -10.38 3.20
CA TYR A 183 4.26 -10.76 2.95
C TYR A 183 4.36 -12.19 2.41
N PRO A 184 5.41 -12.54 1.65
CA PRO A 184 5.59 -13.89 1.14
C PRO A 184 5.60 -14.95 2.25
N ALA A 185 4.78 -16.00 2.11
CA ALA A 185 4.63 -17.06 3.12
C ALA A 185 5.96 -17.74 3.48
N ALA A 186 6.89 -17.88 2.53
CA ALA A 186 8.23 -18.42 2.77
C ALA A 186 9.05 -17.66 3.80
N ARG A 187 8.73 -16.37 4.04
CA ARG A 187 9.42 -15.49 5.00
C ARG A 187 8.58 -15.22 6.26
N MET A 188 7.51 -15.95 6.49
CA MET A 188 6.58 -15.74 7.59
C MET A 188 7.28 -15.73 8.96
N LEU A 189 8.17 -16.68 9.21
CA LEU A 189 8.89 -16.77 10.49
C LEU A 189 9.82 -15.58 10.73
N GLU A 190 10.43 -15.05 9.68
CA GLU A 190 11.28 -13.84 9.75
C GLU A 190 10.43 -12.64 10.15
N VAL A 191 9.31 -12.40 9.48
CA VAL A 191 8.39 -11.31 9.76
C VAL A 191 7.85 -11.38 11.19
N MET A 192 7.43 -12.57 11.65
CA MET A 192 6.94 -12.75 13.01
C MET A 192 8.01 -12.42 14.07
N LYS A 193 9.25 -12.87 13.86
CA LYS A 193 10.37 -12.55 14.76
C LYS A 193 10.67 -11.05 14.79
N ASP A 194 10.60 -10.39 13.64
CA ASP A 194 10.84 -8.94 13.55
C ASP A 194 9.71 -8.13 14.20
N MET A 195 8.45 -8.58 14.10
CA MET A 195 7.33 -8.02 14.83
C MET A 195 7.54 -8.13 16.34
N GLU A 196 7.91 -9.31 16.85
CA GLU A 196 8.17 -9.55 18.27
C GLU A 196 9.31 -8.67 18.79
N LYS A 197 10.43 -8.55 18.05
CA LYS A 197 11.54 -7.64 18.40
C LYS A 197 11.12 -6.17 18.47
N ALA A 198 10.10 -5.80 17.73
CA ALA A 198 9.54 -4.44 17.73
C ALA A 198 8.45 -4.24 18.80
N GLY A 199 8.09 -5.26 19.59
CA GLY A 199 7.03 -5.21 20.60
C GLY A 199 5.62 -5.48 20.06
N LEU A 200 5.49 -5.91 18.78
CA LEU A 200 4.23 -6.27 18.17
C LEU A 200 4.00 -7.79 18.30
N ALA A 201 2.86 -8.19 18.86
CA ALA A 201 2.50 -9.61 18.98
C ALA A 201 1.62 -10.06 17.81
N PRO A 202 2.06 -11.00 16.95
CA PRO A 202 1.23 -11.60 15.93
C PRO A 202 0.00 -12.28 16.55
N LYS A 203 -1.21 -11.91 16.08
CA LYS A 203 -2.47 -12.44 16.63
C LYS A 203 -3.31 -13.23 15.64
N ARG A 204 -3.15 -12.93 14.36
CA ARG A 204 -3.91 -13.55 13.29
C ARG A 204 -3.06 -13.64 12.04
N PHE A 205 -3.12 -14.75 11.34
CA PHE A 205 -2.53 -14.91 10.03
C PHE A 205 -3.48 -15.67 9.11
N GLN A 206 -3.30 -15.48 7.82
CA GLN A 206 -4.03 -16.18 6.77
C GLN A 206 -3.05 -16.50 5.65
N LEU A 207 -2.95 -17.76 5.28
CA LEU A 207 -2.20 -18.20 4.11
C LEU A 207 -3.08 -18.05 2.87
N ILE A 208 -2.49 -17.54 1.80
CA ILE A 208 -3.14 -17.34 0.51
C ILE A 208 -2.36 -18.16 -0.50
N TYR A 209 -3.08 -19.01 -1.21
CA TYR A 209 -2.52 -19.84 -2.27
C TYR A 209 -3.09 -19.37 -3.61
N PRO A 210 -2.27 -19.27 -4.68
CA PRO A 210 -2.79 -19.08 -6.02
C PRO A 210 -3.71 -20.26 -6.35
N CYS A 211 -4.85 -19.98 -6.97
CA CYS A 211 -5.69 -21.03 -7.53
C CYS A 211 -4.91 -21.65 -8.69
N LEU A 212 -4.45 -22.89 -8.53
CA LEU A 212 -4.00 -23.70 -9.64
C LEU A 212 -5.25 -24.04 -10.43
N LEU A 213 -5.44 -23.37 -11.57
CA LEU A 213 -6.34 -23.90 -12.60
C LEU A 213 -5.79 -25.30 -12.93
N TYR A 214 -6.54 -26.30 -12.57
CA TYR A 214 -6.32 -27.67 -13.05
C TYR A 214 -6.54 -27.63 -14.57
N THR A 215 -5.49 -27.41 -15.32
CA THR A 215 -5.52 -27.79 -16.72
C THR A 215 -5.49 -29.33 -16.73
N SER A 216 -6.66 -29.93 -16.87
CA SER A 216 -6.80 -31.32 -17.20
C SER A 216 -6.37 -31.49 -18.65
N ASP A 217 -5.06 -31.50 -18.86
CA ASP A 217 -4.43 -32.04 -20.07
C ASP A 217 -3.55 -33.20 -19.66
N ALA A 218 -4.19 -34.18 -19.04
CA ALA A 218 -3.78 -35.55 -19.17
C ALA A 218 -4.81 -36.18 -20.11
N ALA A 219 -4.76 -35.78 -21.39
CA ALA A 219 -5.31 -36.57 -22.47
C ALA A 219 -4.21 -37.53 -22.90
N ASP A 220 -4.48 -38.76 -22.64
CA ASP A 220 -4.30 -39.92 -23.54
C ASP A 220 -2.99 -39.98 -24.33
N ASP A 221 -2.11 -40.89 -23.88
CA ASP A 221 -1.87 -42.15 -24.69
C ASP A 221 -1.03 -43.14 -23.89
#